data_7a66f1bfec535f5f4f3d4b9420b80b6c
#
_entry.id   7a66f1bfec535f5f4f3d4b9420b80b6c
#
_cell.length_a   1.000
_cell.length_b   1.000
_cell.length_c   1.000
_cell.angle_alpha   90.00
_cell.angle_beta   90.00
_cell.angle_gamma   90.00
#
_symmetry.space_group_name_H-M   'P 1'
#
loop_
_entity.id
_entity.type
_entity.pdbx_description
1 polymer ?
#
loop_
_entity_poly.entity_id
_entity_poly.type
_entity_poly.pdbx_seq_one_letter_code
_entity_poly.pdbx_strand_id
1 'polypeptide(L)'
;MSQAETAALIDDLLAGKHRALARVISKIENRAPGYRELVSELHEHTGNATIVGVTGSPGAGKSTLVDKMAETYRERGETVGVIAIDPSSPFSGGAVLGDRIRMASNVGDMDVFFRSMSARGTLGGLSTATTDAVKALDAFGKDRIIIETVGAGQNEVDIVGTADTVAVLVPPSSGDDVQMLKAGILEIADVFVVNKADLDGADRTVKELKEMVHMRDASPLAGTAGHHGADAGPDDDPTGGVDDEDDGWTPPIVETVAKRGDGVEEFLGTLHDHREWLASSGELESRRRERYAEEIRRLLREEAADLVRTEIDAYVDAVVAKETDPYAVAEEVIAPIREQLGE
;
A
#
# COMPACT_ATOMS: atom_id res chain seq x y z
N MET A 1 -27.90 7.77 -3.22
CA MET A 1 -28.34 6.93 -4.37
C MET A 1 -29.41 5.99 -3.89
N SER A 2 -30.33 5.59 -4.77
CA SER A 2 -31.19 4.45 -4.46
C SER A 2 -30.37 3.16 -4.57
N GLN A 3 -30.80 2.11 -3.87
CA GLN A 3 -30.15 0.80 -3.96
C GLN A 3 -30.08 0.29 -5.42
N ALA A 4 -31.11 0.56 -6.21
CA ALA A 4 -31.14 0.22 -7.65
C ALA A 4 -30.08 0.95 -8.49
N GLU A 5 -29.78 2.22 -8.16
CA GLU A 5 -28.71 2.97 -8.86
C GLU A 5 -27.32 2.46 -8.48
N THR A 6 -27.13 1.98 -7.25
CA THR A 6 -25.86 1.36 -6.80
C THR A 6 -25.65 0.05 -7.54
N ALA A 7 -26.63 -0.84 -7.55
CA ALA A 7 -26.56 -2.11 -8.27
C ALA A 7 -26.27 -1.92 -9.77
N ALA A 8 -26.98 -1.01 -10.44
CA ALA A 8 -26.73 -0.71 -11.85
C ALA A 8 -25.31 -0.18 -12.12
N LEU A 9 -24.73 0.59 -11.18
CA LEU A 9 -23.36 1.10 -11.30
C LEU A 9 -22.33 -0.03 -11.14
N ILE A 10 -22.59 -0.99 -10.27
CA ILE A 10 -21.76 -2.18 -10.06
C ILE A 10 -21.83 -3.08 -11.28
N ASP A 11 -23.03 -3.37 -11.80
CA ASP A 11 -23.20 -4.15 -13.03
C ASP A 11 -22.42 -3.52 -14.20
N ASP A 12 -22.48 -2.21 -14.33
CA ASP A 12 -21.74 -1.48 -15.35
C ASP A 12 -20.22 -1.58 -15.14
N LEU A 13 -19.74 -1.57 -13.89
CA LEU A 13 -18.32 -1.74 -13.57
C LEU A 13 -17.85 -3.16 -13.90
N LEU A 14 -18.58 -4.17 -13.47
CA LEU A 14 -18.27 -5.58 -13.74
C LEU A 14 -18.37 -5.93 -15.24
N ALA A 15 -19.19 -5.20 -15.99
CA ALA A 15 -19.23 -5.27 -17.44
C ALA A 15 -18.06 -4.57 -18.15
N GLY A 16 -17.05 -4.07 -17.43
CA GLY A 16 -15.85 -3.44 -17.97
C GLY A 16 -16.06 -2.03 -18.51
N LYS A 17 -17.09 -1.30 -18.05
CA LYS A 17 -17.32 0.08 -18.50
C LYS A 17 -16.43 1.07 -17.75
N HIS A 18 -15.40 1.61 -18.41
CA HIS A 18 -14.44 2.56 -17.82
C HIS A 18 -15.10 3.79 -17.16
N ARG A 19 -16.23 4.24 -17.71
CA ARG A 19 -17.00 5.35 -17.13
C ARG A 19 -17.59 4.99 -15.76
N ALA A 20 -17.98 3.72 -15.57
CA ALA A 20 -18.46 3.24 -14.28
C ALA A 20 -17.33 3.18 -13.27
N LEU A 21 -16.17 2.64 -13.64
CA LEU A 21 -14.98 2.62 -12.80
C LEU A 21 -14.60 4.04 -12.33
N ALA A 22 -14.48 5.00 -13.23
CA ALA A 22 -14.18 6.39 -12.88
C ALA A 22 -15.21 7.01 -11.91
N ARG A 23 -16.48 6.68 -12.10
CA ARG A 23 -17.57 7.12 -11.21
C ARG A 23 -17.50 6.48 -9.83
N VAL A 24 -17.21 5.18 -9.77
CA VAL A 24 -17.03 4.42 -8.51
C VAL A 24 -15.88 5.01 -7.72
N ILE A 25 -14.70 5.17 -8.32
CA ILE A 25 -13.53 5.75 -7.65
C ILE A 25 -13.82 7.18 -7.15
N SER A 26 -14.48 8.02 -7.97
CA SER A 26 -14.86 9.36 -7.53
C SER A 26 -15.84 9.36 -6.35
N LYS A 27 -16.73 8.36 -6.24
CA LYS A 27 -17.63 8.21 -5.09
C LYS A 27 -16.87 7.81 -3.83
N ILE A 28 -15.92 6.89 -3.97
CA ILE A 28 -15.03 6.45 -2.90
C ILE A 28 -14.22 7.64 -2.36
N GLU A 29 -13.54 8.39 -3.24
CA GLU A 29 -12.73 9.55 -2.87
C GLU A 29 -13.53 10.63 -2.12
N ASN A 30 -14.75 10.89 -2.57
CA ASN A 30 -15.61 11.89 -1.98
C ASN A 30 -16.46 11.37 -0.80
N ARG A 31 -16.30 10.10 -0.39
CA ARG A 31 -17.15 9.44 0.61
C ARG A 31 -18.64 9.72 0.38
N ALA A 32 -19.06 9.65 -0.90
CA ALA A 32 -20.42 9.97 -1.30
C ALA A 32 -21.43 9.01 -0.64
N PRO A 33 -22.68 9.46 -0.33
CA PRO A 33 -23.68 8.59 0.26
C PRO A 33 -23.82 7.25 -0.49
N GLY A 34 -23.77 6.12 0.24
CA GLY A 34 -23.83 4.77 -0.32
C GLY A 34 -22.51 4.22 -0.85
N TYR A 35 -21.35 4.88 -0.59
CA TYR A 35 -20.07 4.37 -1.06
C TYR A 35 -19.63 3.10 -0.31
N ARG A 36 -19.98 2.96 0.98
CA ARG A 36 -19.62 1.78 1.79
C ARG A 36 -20.33 0.53 1.29
N GLU A 37 -21.62 0.62 1.01
CA GLU A 37 -22.42 -0.46 0.44
C GLU A 37 -21.86 -0.88 -0.91
N LEU A 38 -21.48 0.12 -1.74
CA LEU A 38 -20.85 -0.12 -3.03
C LEU A 38 -19.52 -0.89 -2.90
N VAL A 39 -18.62 -0.47 -1.97
CA VAL A 39 -17.33 -1.15 -1.75
C VAL A 39 -17.54 -2.55 -1.17
N SER A 40 -18.50 -2.71 -0.26
CA SER A 40 -18.85 -4.01 0.32
C SER A 40 -19.30 -5.02 -0.77
N GLU A 41 -20.11 -4.58 -1.71
CA GLU A 41 -20.61 -5.42 -2.80
C GLU A 41 -19.49 -5.76 -3.81
N LEU A 42 -18.56 -4.82 -4.08
CA LEU A 42 -17.39 -5.09 -4.91
C LEU A 42 -16.43 -6.10 -4.30
N HIS A 43 -16.40 -6.25 -2.98
CA HIS A 43 -15.46 -7.14 -2.28
C HIS A 43 -15.56 -8.60 -2.78
N GLU A 44 -16.74 -9.09 -3.10
CA GLU A 44 -16.95 -10.45 -3.61
C GLU A 44 -16.27 -10.70 -4.97
N HIS A 45 -15.90 -9.64 -5.69
CA HIS A 45 -15.29 -9.68 -7.01
C HIS A 45 -13.79 -9.39 -7.01
N THR A 46 -13.17 -9.28 -5.83
CA THR A 46 -11.74 -8.98 -5.66
C THR A 46 -10.88 -10.22 -5.44
N GLY A 47 -9.57 -10.07 -5.49
CA GLY A 47 -8.59 -11.10 -5.18
C GLY A 47 -7.88 -11.70 -6.41
N ASN A 48 -8.15 -11.16 -7.61
CA ASN A 48 -7.59 -11.65 -8.87
C ASN A 48 -6.35 -10.84 -9.32
N ALA A 49 -6.32 -9.55 -9.06
CA ALA A 49 -5.21 -8.68 -9.44
C ALA A 49 -3.94 -8.96 -8.63
N THR A 50 -2.79 -8.72 -9.25
CA THR A 50 -1.51 -8.61 -8.54
C THR A 50 -1.27 -7.15 -8.20
N ILE A 51 -1.03 -6.86 -6.92
CA ILE A 51 -0.90 -5.51 -6.40
C ILE A 51 0.56 -5.22 -6.05
N VAL A 52 1.17 -4.25 -6.74
CA VAL A 52 2.57 -3.84 -6.51
C VAL A 52 2.60 -2.43 -5.95
N GLY A 53 3.28 -2.28 -4.83
CA GLY A 53 3.60 -0.99 -4.25
C GLY A 53 4.96 -0.48 -4.71
N VAL A 54 5.02 0.76 -5.18
CA VAL A 54 6.26 1.42 -5.61
C VAL A 54 6.50 2.64 -4.74
N THR A 55 7.54 2.59 -3.92
CA THR A 55 7.92 3.68 -3.01
C THR A 55 9.41 4.02 -3.14
N GLY A 56 9.91 4.94 -2.35
CA GLY A 56 11.32 5.34 -2.34
C GLY A 56 11.52 6.85 -2.42
N SER A 57 12.76 7.30 -2.40
CA SER A 57 13.14 8.71 -2.29
C SER A 57 12.53 9.62 -3.35
N PRO A 58 12.24 10.90 -3.03
CA PRO A 58 11.85 11.88 -4.04
C PRO A 58 12.91 11.97 -5.14
N GLY A 59 12.46 12.04 -6.40
CA GLY A 59 13.38 12.11 -7.53
C GLY A 59 14.05 10.79 -7.94
N ALA A 60 13.80 9.66 -7.25
CA ALA A 60 14.32 8.34 -7.64
C ALA A 60 13.83 7.86 -9.02
N GLY A 61 12.75 8.46 -9.54
CA GLY A 61 12.20 8.13 -10.86
C GLY A 61 11.04 7.14 -10.79
N LYS A 62 10.33 7.07 -9.68
CA LYS A 62 9.17 6.19 -9.48
C LYS A 62 8.15 6.29 -10.62
N SER A 63 7.67 7.49 -10.91
CA SER A 63 6.66 7.68 -11.98
C SER A 63 7.16 7.26 -13.36
N THR A 64 8.45 7.42 -13.65
CA THR A 64 9.05 6.96 -14.91
C THR A 64 9.11 5.42 -14.95
N LEU A 65 9.45 4.79 -13.83
CA LEU A 65 9.47 3.34 -13.74
C LEU A 65 8.05 2.77 -13.85
N VAL A 66 7.09 3.36 -13.15
CA VAL A 66 5.67 2.94 -13.20
C VAL A 66 5.09 3.07 -14.61
N ASP A 67 5.42 4.15 -15.34
CA ASP A 67 5.02 4.32 -16.74
C ASP A 67 5.60 3.18 -17.62
N LYS A 68 6.86 2.83 -17.43
CA LYS A 68 7.50 1.73 -18.16
C LYS A 68 6.99 0.35 -17.76
N MET A 69 6.71 0.14 -16.48
CA MET A 69 6.05 -1.10 -16.02
C MET A 69 4.71 -1.27 -16.73
N ALA A 70 3.88 -0.22 -16.73
CA ALA A 70 2.57 -0.26 -17.39
C ALA A 70 2.70 -0.53 -18.88
N GLU A 71 3.62 0.13 -19.59
CA GLU A 71 3.92 -0.11 -21.00
C GLU A 71 4.30 -1.59 -21.24
N THR A 72 5.24 -2.14 -20.48
CA THR A 72 5.69 -3.52 -20.61
C THR A 72 4.58 -4.54 -20.31
N TYR A 73 3.76 -4.32 -19.27
CA TYR A 73 2.59 -5.16 -19.01
C TYR A 73 1.58 -5.10 -20.16
N ARG A 74 1.35 -3.92 -20.74
CA ARG A 74 0.47 -3.76 -21.90
C ARG A 74 0.99 -4.50 -23.14
N GLU A 75 2.30 -4.50 -23.37
CA GLU A 75 2.93 -5.28 -24.45
C GLU A 75 2.72 -6.79 -24.28
N ARG A 76 2.59 -7.26 -23.04
CA ARG A 76 2.24 -8.64 -22.69
C ARG A 76 0.72 -8.92 -22.76
N GLY A 77 -0.09 -7.92 -23.10
CA GLY A 77 -1.55 -8.03 -23.20
C GLY A 77 -2.28 -7.93 -21.85
N GLU A 78 -1.58 -7.58 -20.76
CA GLU A 78 -2.16 -7.43 -19.43
C GLU A 78 -2.78 -6.03 -19.24
N THR A 79 -3.87 -5.94 -18.51
CA THR A 79 -4.52 -4.66 -18.17
C THR A 79 -3.96 -4.08 -16.89
N VAL A 80 -3.79 -2.74 -16.83
CA VAL A 80 -3.10 -2.08 -15.71
C VAL A 80 -3.95 -0.99 -15.07
N GLY A 81 -4.03 -1.02 -13.74
CA GLY A 81 -4.52 0.10 -12.93
C GLY A 81 -3.38 0.77 -12.18
N VAL A 82 -3.28 2.09 -12.21
CA VAL A 82 -2.26 2.84 -11.47
C VAL A 82 -2.93 3.85 -10.56
N ILE A 83 -2.59 3.81 -9.28
CA ILE A 83 -2.97 4.80 -8.27
C ILE A 83 -1.72 5.54 -7.81
N ALA A 84 -1.62 6.82 -8.13
CA ALA A 84 -0.56 7.68 -7.61
C ALA A 84 -1.07 8.43 -6.37
N ILE A 85 -0.38 8.25 -5.24
CA ILE A 85 -0.74 8.89 -3.98
C ILE A 85 0.05 10.18 -3.85
N ASP A 86 -0.66 11.30 -3.86
CA ASP A 86 -0.05 12.62 -3.77
C ASP A 86 -0.23 13.19 -2.34
N PRO A 87 0.84 13.64 -1.65
CA PRO A 87 0.69 14.38 -0.42
C PRO A 87 -0.08 15.65 -0.74
N SER A 88 -1.30 15.73 -0.27
CA SER A 88 -2.26 16.77 -0.61
C SER A 88 -1.74 18.18 -0.38
N SER A 89 -1.74 18.99 -1.43
CA SER A 89 -1.88 20.44 -1.27
C SER A 89 -3.30 20.72 -0.76
N PRO A 90 -3.48 21.41 0.37
CA PRO A 90 -4.80 21.79 0.87
C PRO A 90 -5.59 22.71 -0.09
N PHE A 91 -4.97 23.15 -1.18
CA PHE A 91 -5.51 24.14 -2.11
C PHE A 91 -5.87 23.61 -3.50
N SER A 92 -5.52 22.37 -3.86
CA SER A 92 -5.88 21.82 -5.16
C SER A 92 -6.99 20.77 -5.01
N GLY A 93 -8.23 21.19 -5.25
CA GLY A 93 -9.31 20.26 -5.48
C GLY A 93 -9.07 19.50 -6.79
N GLY A 94 -8.58 18.27 -6.71
CA GLY A 94 -8.48 17.32 -7.82
C GLY A 94 -7.31 17.57 -8.78
N ALA A 95 -6.33 16.69 -8.77
CA ALA A 95 -5.18 16.68 -9.68
C ALA A 95 -5.55 16.20 -11.10
N VAL A 96 -6.34 16.97 -11.82
CA VAL A 96 -6.75 16.59 -13.20
C VAL A 96 -5.66 16.87 -14.25
N LEU A 97 -4.71 17.77 -13.95
CA LEU A 97 -3.68 18.16 -14.91
C LEU A 97 -2.36 17.38 -14.76
N GLY A 98 -2.06 16.87 -13.58
CA GLY A 98 -0.84 16.08 -13.32
C GLY A 98 -0.92 14.64 -13.85
N ASP A 99 -2.11 14.08 -13.93
CA ASP A 99 -2.33 12.68 -14.29
C ASP A 99 -1.85 12.34 -15.71
N ARG A 100 -2.13 13.22 -16.67
CA ARG A 100 -1.75 13.01 -18.08
C ARG A 100 -0.25 13.16 -18.36
N ILE A 101 0.47 13.90 -17.51
CA ILE A 101 1.91 14.14 -17.68
C ILE A 101 2.74 12.98 -17.10
N ARG A 102 2.19 12.25 -16.12
CA ARG A 102 2.90 11.17 -15.42
C ARG A 102 2.96 9.86 -16.19
N MET A 103 2.00 9.61 -17.08
CA MET A 103 1.90 8.38 -17.88
C MET A 103 2.00 8.69 -19.37
N ALA A 104 3.13 9.27 -19.78
CA ALA A 104 3.33 9.76 -21.14
C ALA A 104 3.30 8.64 -22.21
N SER A 105 3.81 7.45 -21.88
CA SER A 105 3.86 6.31 -22.79
C SER A 105 2.49 5.65 -22.99
N ASN A 106 1.57 5.83 -22.05
CA ASN A 106 0.27 5.14 -22.00
C ASN A 106 -0.93 6.07 -22.26
N VAL A 107 -0.68 7.28 -22.77
CA VAL A 107 -1.76 8.24 -23.07
C VAL A 107 -2.66 7.69 -24.17
N GLY A 108 -3.93 7.46 -23.82
CA GLY A 108 -4.95 6.99 -24.77
C GLY A 108 -5.12 5.46 -24.82
N ASP A 109 -4.32 4.68 -24.08
CA ASP A 109 -4.56 3.26 -23.91
C ASP A 109 -5.74 3.06 -22.91
N MET A 110 -6.83 2.48 -23.41
CA MET A 110 -8.04 2.25 -22.60
C MET A 110 -7.83 1.12 -21.57
N ASP A 111 -6.84 0.27 -21.76
CA ASP A 111 -6.51 -0.80 -20.83
C ASP A 111 -5.57 -0.36 -19.70
N VAL A 112 -5.09 0.88 -19.74
CA VAL A 112 -4.41 1.54 -18.63
C VAL A 112 -5.38 2.53 -17.96
N PHE A 113 -5.66 2.29 -16.69
CA PHE A 113 -6.40 3.24 -15.86
C PHE A 113 -5.42 3.94 -14.92
N PHE A 114 -5.41 5.26 -14.93
CA PHE A 114 -4.57 6.07 -14.05
C PHE A 114 -5.39 7.04 -13.21
N ARG A 115 -5.09 7.12 -11.93
CA ARG A 115 -5.72 8.06 -11.01
C ARG A 115 -4.72 8.57 -9.96
N SER A 116 -4.60 9.91 -9.81
CA SER A 116 -3.97 10.50 -8.64
C SER A 116 -4.99 10.65 -7.53
N MET A 117 -4.64 10.17 -6.34
CA MET A 117 -5.46 10.25 -5.15
C MET A 117 -4.72 11.01 -4.05
N SER A 118 -5.47 11.75 -3.24
CA SER A 118 -4.89 12.48 -2.11
C SER A 118 -4.70 11.54 -0.90
N ALA A 119 -3.53 11.64 -0.26
CA ALA A 119 -3.22 10.94 1.00
C ALA A 119 -4.01 11.47 2.21
N ARG A 120 -5.24 11.95 2.03
CA ARG A 120 -6.07 12.48 3.12
C ARG A 120 -6.63 11.36 4.00
N GLY A 121 -5.86 10.99 5.04
CA GLY A 121 -6.34 10.21 6.17
C GLY A 121 -6.18 11.02 7.44
N THR A 122 -7.19 11.03 8.31
CA THR A 122 -7.21 11.83 9.56
C THR A 122 -6.28 11.29 10.64
N LEU A 123 -5.60 10.14 10.45
CA LEU A 123 -4.76 9.50 11.48
C LEU A 123 -3.52 8.79 10.91
N GLY A 124 -2.92 9.30 9.82
CA GLY A 124 -1.67 8.78 9.28
C GLY A 124 -1.84 7.39 8.65
N GLY A 125 -1.82 7.33 7.33
CA GLY A 125 -1.95 6.09 6.61
C GLY A 125 -2.39 6.30 5.16
N LEU A 126 -2.22 5.30 4.30
CA LEU A 126 -2.95 5.20 3.04
C LEU A 126 -4.42 5.36 3.35
N SER A 127 -5.07 6.34 2.70
CA SER A 127 -6.47 6.61 2.99
C SER A 127 -7.30 5.34 2.70
N THR A 128 -8.32 5.09 3.51
CA THR A 128 -9.33 4.04 3.24
C THR A 128 -9.79 4.11 1.79
N ALA A 129 -9.93 5.32 1.25
CA ALA A 129 -10.27 5.54 -0.15
C ALA A 129 -9.27 4.94 -1.15
N THR A 130 -7.97 4.89 -0.84
CA THR A 130 -6.97 4.25 -1.71
C THR A 130 -7.15 2.73 -1.73
N THR A 131 -7.32 2.10 -0.57
CA THR A 131 -7.59 0.66 -0.46
C THR A 131 -8.89 0.29 -1.19
N ASP A 132 -9.93 1.09 -1.01
CA ASP A 132 -11.23 0.87 -1.68
C ASP A 132 -11.14 1.09 -3.20
N ALA A 133 -10.31 2.03 -3.68
CA ALA A 133 -10.06 2.21 -5.10
C ALA A 133 -9.29 1.02 -5.72
N VAL A 134 -8.35 0.42 -4.98
CA VAL A 134 -7.69 -0.83 -5.38
C VAL A 134 -8.71 -1.96 -5.55
N LYS A 135 -9.66 -2.12 -4.60
CA LYS A 135 -10.75 -3.10 -4.73
C LYS A 135 -11.61 -2.83 -5.96
N ALA A 136 -11.90 -1.57 -6.27
CA ALA A 136 -12.66 -1.22 -7.47
C ALA A 136 -11.92 -1.55 -8.77
N LEU A 137 -10.60 -1.39 -8.81
CA LEU A 137 -9.77 -1.77 -9.95
C LEU A 137 -9.70 -3.29 -10.13
N ASP A 138 -9.56 -4.03 -9.02
CA ASP A 138 -9.52 -5.49 -9.02
C ASP A 138 -10.87 -6.07 -9.48
N ALA A 139 -11.98 -5.61 -8.90
CA ALA A 139 -13.32 -6.00 -9.31
C ALA A 139 -13.65 -5.62 -10.76
N PHE A 140 -13.07 -4.53 -11.28
CA PHE A 140 -13.18 -4.14 -12.69
C PHE A 140 -12.46 -5.12 -13.64
N GLY A 141 -11.55 -5.95 -13.12
CA GLY A 141 -10.78 -6.94 -13.87
C GLY A 141 -9.43 -6.42 -14.37
N LYS A 142 -8.77 -5.54 -13.62
CA LYS A 142 -7.37 -5.20 -13.90
C LYS A 142 -6.45 -6.34 -13.46
N ASP A 143 -5.55 -6.78 -14.37
CA ASP A 143 -4.58 -7.85 -14.08
C ASP A 143 -3.50 -7.38 -13.12
N ARG A 144 -3.04 -6.14 -13.29
CA ARG A 144 -1.98 -5.50 -12.49
C ARG A 144 -2.48 -4.19 -11.90
N ILE A 145 -2.23 -4.00 -10.61
CA ILE A 145 -2.51 -2.74 -9.93
C ILE A 145 -1.20 -2.23 -9.32
N ILE A 146 -0.81 -1.01 -9.68
CA ILE A 146 0.40 -0.37 -9.20
C ILE A 146 0.01 0.80 -8.31
N ILE A 147 0.52 0.84 -7.09
CA ILE A 147 0.35 1.94 -6.15
C ILE A 147 1.68 2.69 -6.07
N GLU A 148 1.71 3.93 -6.52
CA GLU A 148 2.88 4.80 -6.45
C GLU A 148 2.75 5.79 -5.29
N THR A 149 3.74 5.85 -4.38
CA THR A 149 3.83 6.89 -3.35
C THR A 149 4.76 8.02 -3.79
N VAL A 150 4.61 9.21 -3.20
CA VAL A 150 5.40 10.39 -3.61
C VAL A 150 6.78 10.44 -2.94
N GLY A 151 7.07 9.54 -2.01
CA GLY A 151 8.38 9.46 -1.38
C GLY A 151 8.61 10.51 -0.28
N ALA A 152 7.57 10.89 0.45
CA ALA A 152 7.68 11.82 1.57
C ALA A 152 6.77 11.40 2.73
N GLY A 153 7.31 10.70 3.71
CA GLY A 153 6.65 10.50 5.01
C GLY A 153 5.99 9.13 5.23
N GLN A 154 5.08 9.06 6.19
CA GLN A 154 4.45 7.82 6.69
C GLN A 154 3.70 6.96 5.64
N ASN A 155 3.30 7.55 4.54
CA ASN A 155 2.62 6.83 3.45
C ASN A 155 3.48 5.73 2.82
N GLU A 156 4.80 5.74 3.05
CA GLU A 156 5.72 4.72 2.55
C GLU A 156 5.55 3.39 3.29
N VAL A 157 5.28 3.43 4.59
CA VAL A 157 5.05 2.23 5.41
C VAL A 157 3.65 1.66 5.16
N ASP A 158 2.67 2.53 4.92
CA ASP A 158 1.27 2.10 4.75
C ASP A 158 1.00 1.35 3.44
N ILE A 159 1.92 1.46 2.47
CA ILE A 159 1.82 0.72 1.21
C ILE A 159 1.85 -0.80 1.43
N VAL A 160 2.56 -1.26 2.47
CA VAL A 160 2.61 -2.67 2.89
C VAL A 160 1.22 -3.22 3.22
N GLY A 161 0.38 -2.38 3.83
CA GLY A 161 -1.00 -2.73 4.18
C GLY A 161 -1.94 -2.88 2.97
N THR A 162 -1.48 -2.64 1.74
CA THR A 162 -2.33 -2.73 0.54
C THR A 162 -1.70 -3.53 -0.58
N ALA A 163 -0.37 -3.49 -0.76
CA ALA A 163 0.34 -4.21 -1.82
C ALA A 163 0.67 -5.66 -1.45
N ASP A 164 0.76 -6.54 -2.45
CA ASP A 164 1.29 -7.91 -2.29
C ASP A 164 2.82 -7.89 -2.25
N THR A 165 3.42 -7.03 -3.08
CA THR A 165 4.87 -6.85 -3.21
C THR A 165 5.20 -5.37 -3.14
N VAL A 166 6.20 -5.01 -2.34
CA VAL A 166 6.69 -3.62 -2.21
C VAL A 166 8.07 -3.48 -2.83
N ALA A 167 8.16 -2.64 -3.85
CA ALA A 167 9.41 -2.24 -4.49
C ALA A 167 9.87 -0.88 -3.96
N VAL A 168 11.10 -0.82 -3.45
CA VAL A 168 11.70 0.40 -2.94
C VAL A 168 12.74 0.93 -3.90
N LEU A 169 12.49 2.10 -4.49
CA LEU A 169 13.42 2.75 -5.42
C LEU A 169 14.44 3.59 -4.69
N VAL A 170 15.69 3.34 -5.02
CA VAL A 170 16.85 4.07 -4.50
C VAL A 170 17.60 4.70 -5.69
N PRO A 171 17.81 6.03 -5.71
CA PRO A 171 18.64 6.64 -6.73
C PRO A 171 20.12 6.39 -6.44
N PRO A 172 21.01 6.37 -7.45
CA PRO A 172 22.43 6.47 -7.23
C PRO A 172 22.72 7.79 -6.52
N SER A 173 23.31 7.77 -5.35
CA SER A 173 23.56 8.99 -4.60
C SER A 173 24.74 8.91 -3.64
N SER A 174 25.18 10.07 -3.21
CA SER A 174 26.08 10.22 -2.07
C SER A 174 25.40 9.70 -0.80
N GLY A 175 26.08 8.88 -0.02
CA GLY A 175 25.69 8.12 1.16
C GLY A 175 24.61 8.62 2.14
N ASP A 176 24.16 9.87 2.05
CA ASP A 176 23.11 10.42 2.92
C ASP A 176 21.72 9.86 2.61
N ASP A 177 21.39 9.57 1.33
CA ASP A 177 20.08 9.04 0.94
C ASP A 177 19.92 7.57 1.33
N VAL A 178 21.01 6.79 1.26
CA VAL A 178 21.04 5.41 1.76
C VAL A 178 20.89 5.37 3.28
N GLN A 179 21.39 6.40 3.99
CA GLN A 179 21.19 6.51 5.43
C GLN A 179 19.74 6.85 5.83
N MET A 180 19.01 7.58 4.99
CA MET A 180 17.58 7.83 5.22
C MET A 180 16.73 6.56 5.09
N LEU A 181 17.19 5.56 4.31
CA LEU A 181 16.56 4.24 4.22
C LEU A 181 16.62 3.45 5.55
N LYS A 182 17.52 3.81 6.48
CA LYS A 182 17.69 3.10 7.77
C LYS A 182 16.49 3.17 8.71
N ALA A 183 15.54 4.07 8.49
CA ALA A 183 14.40 4.28 9.37
C ALA A 183 13.11 3.57 8.84
N GLY A 184 13.10 2.26 8.79
CA GLY A 184 11.89 1.47 8.55
C GLY A 184 11.61 1.09 7.09
N ILE A 185 12.24 1.76 6.10
CA ILE A 185 12.01 1.44 4.67
C ILE A 185 12.67 0.10 4.27
N LEU A 186 13.77 -0.27 4.93
CA LEU A 186 14.43 -1.56 4.73
C LEU A 186 13.56 -2.75 5.16
N GLU A 187 12.71 -2.54 6.18
CA GLU A 187 11.85 -3.59 6.72
C GLU A 187 10.66 -3.90 5.82
N ILE A 188 10.26 -2.92 4.99
CA ILE A 188 9.07 -3.05 4.12
C ILE A 188 9.40 -3.50 2.69
N ALA A 189 10.68 -3.51 2.30
CA ALA A 189 11.08 -3.83 0.93
C ALA A 189 11.06 -5.33 0.68
N ASP A 190 10.29 -5.74 -0.32
CA ASP A 190 10.39 -7.08 -0.92
C ASP A 190 11.39 -7.09 -2.10
N VAL A 191 11.59 -5.94 -2.76
CA VAL A 191 12.55 -5.75 -3.85
C VAL A 191 13.17 -4.36 -3.76
N PHE A 192 14.48 -4.26 -3.89
CA PHE A 192 15.15 -2.97 -4.07
C PHE A 192 15.41 -2.70 -5.54
N VAL A 193 15.19 -1.46 -5.97
CA VAL A 193 15.44 -1.03 -7.34
C VAL A 193 16.39 0.16 -7.34
N VAL A 194 17.62 -0.03 -7.80
CA VAL A 194 18.56 1.06 -8.06
C VAL A 194 18.27 1.61 -9.45
N ASN A 195 17.42 2.65 -9.48
CA ASN A 195 17.05 3.29 -10.76
C ASN A 195 18.04 4.39 -11.13
N LYS A 196 18.15 4.71 -12.43
CA LYS A 196 19.18 5.57 -13.01
C LYS A 196 20.59 4.97 -12.86
N ALA A 197 20.70 3.66 -13.03
CA ALA A 197 21.95 2.92 -12.89
C ALA A 197 23.04 3.33 -13.90
N ASP A 198 22.68 4.17 -14.87
CA ASP A 198 23.62 4.81 -15.80
C ASP A 198 24.36 6.02 -15.21
N LEU A 199 24.01 6.46 -14.02
CA LEU A 199 24.69 7.55 -13.33
C LEU A 199 25.82 7.03 -12.42
N ASP A 200 26.82 7.90 -12.21
CA ASP A 200 27.92 7.61 -11.29
C ASP A 200 27.39 7.32 -9.87
N GLY A 201 27.94 6.30 -9.24
CA GLY A 201 27.60 5.89 -7.89
C GLY A 201 26.59 4.76 -7.77
N ALA A 202 26.04 4.25 -8.89
CA ALA A 202 25.10 3.12 -8.87
C ALA A 202 25.71 1.87 -8.22
N ASP A 203 26.91 1.46 -8.64
CA ASP A 203 27.63 0.31 -8.07
C ASP A 203 27.83 0.44 -6.56
N ARG A 204 28.10 1.66 -6.09
CA ARG A 204 28.28 1.93 -4.67
C ARG A 204 26.96 1.77 -3.91
N THR A 205 25.87 2.30 -4.45
CA THR A 205 24.53 2.16 -3.86
C THR A 205 24.11 0.69 -3.80
N VAL A 206 24.34 -0.09 -4.85
CA VAL A 206 24.10 -1.55 -4.87
C VAL A 206 24.89 -2.25 -3.78
N LYS A 207 26.19 -1.90 -3.61
CA LYS A 207 27.02 -2.52 -2.57
C LYS A 207 26.52 -2.17 -1.16
N GLU A 208 26.20 -0.90 -0.89
CA GLU A 208 25.67 -0.45 0.40
C GLU A 208 24.32 -1.13 0.72
N LEU A 209 23.43 -1.31 -0.26
CA LEU A 209 22.18 -2.05 -0.10
C LEU A 209 22.43 -3.53 0.23
N LYS A 210 23.35 -4.20 -0.47
CA LYS A 210 23.72 -5.60 -0.20
C LYS A 210 24.24 -5.76 1.24
N GLU A 211 25.09 -4.86 1.70
CA GLU A 211 25.59 -4.89 3.08
C GLU A 211 24.46 -4.72 4.10
N MET A 212 23.46 -3.86 3.82
CA MET A 212 22.34 -3.64 4.71
C MET A 212 21.37 -4.84 4.74
N VAL A 213 21.06 -5.46 3.60
CA VAL A 213 20.24 -6.67 3.52
C VAL A 213 20.91 -7.79 4.32
N HIS A 214 22.22 -8.03 4.12
CA HIS A 214 22.97 -9.02 4.88
C HIS A 214 22.99 -8.77 6.39
N MET A 215 23.07 -7.50 6.82
CA MET A 215 23.02 -7.17 8.24
C MET A 215 21.63 -7.43 8.85
N ARG A 216 20.56 -7.28 8.07
CA ARG A 216 19.20 -7.60 8.50
C ARG A 216 19.05 -9.10 8.75
N ASP A 217 19.48 -9.92 7.80
CA ASP A 217 19.37 -11.37 7.87
C ASP A 217 20.26 -11.98 8.99
N ALA A 218 21.37 -11.30 9.31
CA ALA A 218 22.28 -11.69 10.41
C ALA A 218 21.83 -11.26 11.82
N SER A 219 20.74 -10.48 11.94
CA SER A 219 20.24 -9.98 13.25
C SER A 219 19.33 -11.02 13.91
N PRO A 220 19.60 -11.45 15.18
CA PRO A 220 18.78 -12.44 15.90
C PRO A 220 17.32 -12.00 16.13
N LEU A 221 16.97 -10.75 15.85
CA LEU A 221 15.62 -10.20 15.97
C LEU A 221 14.75 -10.38 14.71
N ALA A 222 15.32 -10.81 13.59
CA ALA A 222 14.59 -11.04 12.35
C ALA A 222 13.62 -12.23 12.43
N GLY A 223 13.86 -13.19 13.35
CA GLY A 223 13.01 -14.38 13.55
C GLY A 223 11.74 -14.15 14.39
N THR A 224 11.50 -12.96 14.93
CA THR A 224 10.35 -12.72 15.83
C THR A 224 9.18 -11.97 15.19
N ALA A 225 9.29 -11.54 13.94
CA ALA A 225 8.21 -10.81 13.25
C ALA A 225 7.14 -11.74 12.61
N GLY A 226 7.33 -13.07 12.61
CA GLY A 226 6.46 -14.04 11.92
C GLY A 226 5.76 -15.10 12.77
N HIS A 227 6.00 -15.19 14.09
CA HIS A 227 5.43 -16.26 14.91
C HIS A 227 4.76 -15.74 16.19
N HIS A 228 3.53 -15.29 16.10
CA HIS A 228 2.59 -15.27 17.20
C HIS A 228 1.55 -16.38 17.01
N GLY A 229 1.80 -17.50 17.67
CA GLY A 229 0.76 -18.52 17.86
C GLY A 229 1.24 -19.95 17.84
N ALA A 230 1.91 -20.41 18.91
CA ALA A 230 1.71 -21.76 19.41
C ALA A 230 2.37 -21.89 20.80
N ASP A 231 1.58 -22.24 21.77
CA ASP A 231 1.93 -22.68 23.12
C ASP A 231 2.91 -23.86 23.03
N ALA A 232 4.17 -23.68 23.39
CA ALA A 232 5.14 -24.74 23.51
C ALA A 232 5.45 -24.95 24.99
N GLY A 233 5.04 -26.08 25.53
CA GLY A 233 5.38 -26.54 26.86
C GLY A 233 6.89 -26.85 27.00
N PRO A 234 7.41 -26.87 28.25
CA PRO A 234 8.82 -27.04 28.52
C PRO A 234 9.15 -28.55 28.60
N ASP A 235 9.67 -29.12 27.51
CA ASP A 235 10.46 -30.39 27.54
C ASP A 235 10.75 -30.79 26.07
N ASP A 236 11.90 -30.36 25.54
CA ASP A 236 12.58 -31.16 24.50
C ASP A 236 14.08 -30.83 24.45
N ASP A 237 14.86 -31.89 24.34
CA ASP A 237 16.31 -32.06 24.42
C ASP A 237 17.03 -31.46 23.18
N PRO A 238 18.15 -30.70 23.34
CA PRO A 238 18.82 -30.06 22.22
C PRO A 238 19.89 -30.96 21.60
N THR A 239 19.49 -31.99 20.84
CA THR A 239 20.40 -32.74 19.97
C THR A 239 19.72 -33.15 18.67
N GLY A 240 19.75 -32.26 17.71
CA GLY A 240 19.33 -32.54 16.33
C GLY A 240 19.66 -31.35 15.48
N GLY A 241 20.88 -31.30 14.93
CA GLY A 241 21.21 -30.36 13.87
C GLY A 241 20.36 -30.70 12.67
N VAL A 242 19.39 -29.87 12.38
CA VAL A 242 18.74 -29.72 11.09
C VAL A 242 19.29 -28.42 10.57
N ASP A 243 20.01 -28.46 9.45
CA ASP A 243 20.24 -27.30 8.62
C ASP A 243 18.84 -26.84 8.14
N ASP A 244 18.15 -26.02 8.94
CA ASP A 244 17.03 -25.23 8.49
C ASP A 244 17.62 -24.22 7.50
N GLU A 245 17.62 -24.55 6.23
CA GLU A 245 17.69 -23.56 5.16
C GLU A 245 16.55 -22.58 5.49
N ASP A 246 16.93 -21.37 5.88
CA ASP A 246 16.01 -20.26 6.12
C ASP A 246 15.29 -19.98 4.79
N ASP A 247 14.10 -20.56 4.64
CA ASP A 247 13.29 -20.55 3.41
C ASP A 247 12.61 -19.17 3.21
N GLY A 248 13.16 -18.14 3.87
CA GLY A 248 12.71 -16.75 3.84
C GLY A 248 13.06 -16.06 2.51
N TRP A 249 12.24 -15.07 2.16
CA TRP A 249 12.53 -14.20 1.02
C TRP A 249 13.62 -13.18 1.37
N THR A 250 14.76 -13.27 0.71
CA THR A 250 15.79 -12.21 0.78
C THR A 250 15.55 -11.20 -0.35
N PRO A 251 15.30 -9.91 -0.05
CA PRO A 251 15.02 -8.90 -1.05
C PRO A 251 16.15 -8.75 -2.07
N PRO A 252 15.92 -9.07 -3.36
CA PRO A 252 16.90 -8.84 -4.40
C PRO A 252 17.05 -7.35 -4.73
N ILE A 253 18.19 -7.01 -5.34
CA ILE A 253 18.50 -5.65 -5.79
C ILE A 253 18.61 -5.68 -7.29
N VAL A 254 17.72 -4.94 -7.96
CA VAL A 254 17.66 -4.83 -9.42
C VAL A 254 18.12 -3.44 -9.86
N GLU A 255 18.92 -3.38 -10.90
CA GLU A 255 19.37 -2.13 -11.50
C GLU A 255 18.53 -1.76 -12.70
N THR A 256 18.06 -0.51 -12.79
CA THR A 256 17.23 -0.04 -13.90
C THR A 256 17.66 1.32 -14.41
N VAL A 257 17.44 1.55 -15.72
CA VAL A 257 17.41 2.87 -16.32
C VAL A 257 16.02 3.07 -16.91
N ALA A 258 15.04 3.35 -16.06
CA ALA A 258 13.63 3.39 -16.43
C ALA A 258 13.35 4.27 -17.67
N LYS A 259 14.06 5.38 -17.83
CA LYS A 259 13.91 6.26 -19.00
C LYS A 259 14.19 5.57 -20.33
N ARG A 260 15.06 4.54 -20.35
CA ARG A 260 15.41 3.75 -21.55
C ARG A 260 14.71 2.40 -21.60
N GLY A 261 14.11 1.97 -20.49
CA GLY A 261 13.54 0.64 -20.31
C GLY A 261 14.55 -0.43 -19.89
N ASP A 262 15.85 -0.07 -19.73
CA ASP A 262 16.87 -1.03 -19.33
C ASP A 262 16.58 -1.58 -17.93
N GLY A 263 16.67 -2.90 -17.75
CA GLY A 263 16.43 -3.60 -16.48
C GLY A 263 14.96 -3.72 -16.07
N VAL A 264 14.01 -3.13 -16.82
CA VAL A 264 12.57 -3.19 -16.47
C VAL A 264 12.03 -4.62 -16.57
N GLU A 265 12.39 -5.36 -17.62
CA GLU A 265 11.98 -6.76 -17.78
C GLU A 265 12.49 -7.65 -16.64
N GLU A 266 13.76 -7.47 -16.22
CA GLU A 266 14.34 -8.17 -15.07
C GLU A 266 13.58 -7.83 -13.78
N PHE A 267 13.27 -6.54 -13.57
CA PHE A 267 12.49 -6.10 -12.43
C PHE A 267 11.09 -6.73 -12.40
N LEU A 268 10.38 -6.77 -13.53
CA LEU A 268 9.07 -7.43 -13.62
C LEU A 268 9.16 -8.95 -13.39
N GLY A 269 10.25 -9.58 -13.83
CA GLY A 269 10.56 -10.97 -13.52
C GLY A 269 10.70 -11.20 -12.01
N THR A 270 11.48 -10.34 -11.35
CA THR A 270 11.69 -10.38 -9.89
C THR A 270 10.37 -10.21 -9.11
N LEU A 271 9.48 -9.33 -9.56
CA LEU A 271 8.14 -9.18 -8.96
C LEU A 271 7.31 -10.47 -9.12
N HIS A 272 7.43 -11.13 -10.27
CA HIS A 272 6.77 -12.40 -10.52
C HIS A 272 7.31 -13.51 -9.60
N ASP A 273 8.63 -13.64 -9.50
CA ASP A 273 9.30 -14.62 -8.65
C ASP A 273 8.88 -14.45 -7.16
N HIS A 274 8.84 -13.20 -6.68
CA HIS A 274 8.34 -12.92 -5.33
C HIS A 274 6.88 -13.34 -5.16
N ARG A 275 6.04 -13.05 -6.16
CA ARG A 275 4.63 -13.47 -6.13
C ARG A 275 4.48 -14.99 -6.09
N GLU A 276 5.30 -15.74 -6.85
CA GLU A 276 5.31 -17.20 -6.82
C GLU A 276 5.79 -17.71 -5.46
N TRP A 277 6.83 -17.10 -4.89
CA TRP A 277 7.29 -17.43 -3.54
C TRP A 277 6.19 -17.20 -2.51
N LEU A 278 5.52 -16.05 -2.50
CA LEU A 278 4.40 -15.75 -1.61
C LEU A 278 3.29 -16.80 -1.71
N ALA A 279 2.99 -17.27 -2.92
CA ALA A 279 1.94 -18.26 -3.15
C ALA A 279 2.36 -19.66 -2.67
N SER A 280 3.62 -20.05 -2.90
CA SER A 280 4.13 -21.38 -2.55
C SER A 280 4.44 -21.55 -1.06
N SER A 281 4.89 -20.49 -0.40
CA SER A 281 5.18 -20.47 1.04
C SER A 281 3.93 -20.34 1.92
N GLY A 282 2.78 -19.96 1.36
CA GLY A 282 1.57 -19.62 2.11
C GLY A 282 1.57 -18.20 2.68
N GLU A 283 2.65 -17.44 2.49
CA GLU A 283 2.81 -16.08 3.00
C GLU A 283 1.80 -15.10 2.39
N LEU A 284 1.35 -15.36 1.14
CA LEU A 284 0.31 -14.56 0.51
C LEU A 284 -0.99 -14.55 1.30
N GLU A 285 -1.42 -15.71 1.79
CA GLU A 285 -2.65 -15.83 2.58
C GLU A 285 -2.47 -15.19 3.95
N SER A 286 -1.30 -15.35 4.58
CA SER A 286 -0.93 -14.70 5.83
C SER A 286 -1.02 -13.17 5.71
N ARG A 287 -0.36 -12.59 4.70
CA ARG A 287 -0.41 -11.15 4.40
C ARG A 287 -1.82 -10.65 4.12
N ARG A 288 -2.63 -11.44 3.40
CA ARG A 288 -4.04 -11.09 3.15
C ARG A 288 -4.85 -11.02 4.44
N ARG A 289 -4.67 -12.00 5.34
CA ARG A 289 -5.34 -12.02 6.65
C ARG A 289 -4.96 -10.81 7.50
N GLU A 290 -3.70 -10.47 7.56
CA GLU A 290 -3.22 -9.29 8.30
C GLU A 290 -3.78 -8.00 7.71
N ARG A 291 -3.80 -7.86 6.38
CA ARG A 291 -4.40 -6.70 5.69
C ARG A 291 -5.88 -6.52 6.03
N TYR A 292 -6.66 -7.60 5.97
CA TYR A 292 -8.08 -7.53 6.34
C TYR A 292 -8.28 -7.21 7.81
N ALA A 293 -7.46 -7.80 8.69
CA ALA A 293 -7.53 -7.49 10.12
C ALA A 293 -7.22 -6.00 10.39
N GLU A 294 -6.20 -5.44 9.75
CA GLU A 294 -5.88 -4.02 9.91
C GLU A 294 -6.91 -3.11 9.24
N GLU A 295 -7.45 -3.50 8.09
CA GLU A 295 -8.56 -2.79 7.45
C GLU A 295 -9.79 -2.73 8.38
N ILE A 296 -10.18 -3.85 8.99
CA ILE A 296 -11.29 -3.90 9.95
C ILE A 296 -11.00 -3.00 11.15
N ARG A 297 -9.79 -3.08 11.75
CA ARG A 297 -9.40 -2.20 12.85
C ARG A 297 -9.46 -0.72 12.49
N ARG A 298 -9.04 -0.37 11.26
CA ARG A 298 -9.07 1.00 10.75
C ARG A 298 -10.51 1.49 10.58
N LEU A 299 -11.37 0.69 9.95
CA LEU A 299 -12.78 1.03 9.78
C LEU A 299 -13.50 1.22 11.12
N LEU A 300 -13.22 0.35 12.10
CA LEU A 300 -13.75 0.49 13.45
C LEU A 300 -13.27 1.77 14.14
N ARG A 301 -11.98 2.12 14.01
CA ARG A 301 -11.44 3.39 14.56
C ARG A 301 -12.08 4.62 13.90
N GLU A 302 -12.26 4.60 12.57
CA GLU A 302 -12.92 5.70 11.85
C GLU A 302 -14.39 5.84 12.28
N GLU A 303 -15.13 4.73 12.39
CA GLU A 303 -16.52 4.73 12.80
C GLU A 303 -16.68 5.22 14.25
N ALA A 304 -15.85 4.71 15.17
CA ALA A 304 -15.84 5.16 16.55
C ALA A 304 -15.54 6.67 16.67
N ALA A 305 -14.56 7.16 15.92
CA ALA A 305 -14.21 8.57 15.90
C ALA A 305 -15.36 9.46 15.36
N ASP A 306 -16.08 8.99 14.34
CA ASP A 306 -17.23 9.72 13.80
C ASP A 306 -18.42 9.73 14.77
N LEU A 307 -18.68 8.61 15.47
CA LEU A 307 -19.75 8.52 16.47
C LEU A 307 -19.54 9.47 17.64
N VAL A 308 -18.31 9.59 18.14
CA VAL A 308 -18.01 10.40 19.33
C VAL A 308 -17.67 11.86 19.00
N ARG A 309 -17.53 12.23 17.74
CA ARG A 309 -17.09 13.59 17.32
C ARG A 309 -17.98 14.69 17.91
N THR A 310 -19.31 14.53 17.81
CA THR A 310 -20.27 15.53 18.30
C THR A 310 -20.26 15.62 19.83
N GLU A 311 -20.01 14.51 20.52
CA GLU A 311 -19.92 14.47 21.98
C GLU A 311 -18.65 15.15 22.47
N ILE A 312 -17.49 14.89 21.81
CA ILE A 312 -16.21 15.54 22.13
C ILE A 312 -16.31 17.05 22.04
N ASP A 313 -16.94 17.58 21.01
CA ASP A 313 -17.09 19.03 20.82
C ASP A 313 -17.83 19.70 22.01
N ALA A 314 -18.76 18.99 22.67
CA ALA A 314 -19.46 19.48 23.82
C ALA A 314 -18.56 19.60 25.08
N TYR A 315 -17.50 18.80 25.19
CA TYR A 315 -16.56 18.83 26.31
C TYR A 315 -15.37 19.77 26.14
N VAL A 316 -15.10 20.22 24.90
CA VAL A 316 -13.89 21.04 24.57
C VAL A 316 -13.85 22.30 25.43
N ASP A 317 -14.98 23.01 25.61
CA ASP A 317 -15.05 24.23 26.41
C ASP A 317 -14.74 23.98 27.90
N ALA A 318 -15.23 22.88 28.48
CA ALA A 318 -14.95 22.48 29.86
C ALA A 318 -13.47 22.11 30.08
N VAL A 319 -12.83 21.43 29.07
CA VAL A 319 -11.41 21.13 29.12
C VAL A 319 -10.57 22.41 29.02
N VAL A 320 -10.93 23.35 28.14
CA VAL A 320 -10.27 24.66 28.02
C VAL A 320 -10.41 25.46 29.30
N ALA A 321 -11.59 25.41 29.96
CA ALA A 321 -11.84 26.06 31.27
C ALA A 321 -11.16 25.34 32.45
N LYS A 322 -10.52 24.17 32.22
CA LYS A 322 -9.88 23.29 33.23
C LYS A 322 -10.91 22.77 34.30
N GLU A 323 -12.13 22.63 33.91
CA GLU A 323 -13.20 22.02 34.72
C GLU A 323 -13.13 20.49 34.70
N THR A 324 -12.56 19.95 33.61
CA THR A 324 -12.23 18.54 33.41
C THR A 324 -10.92 18.41 32.65
N ASP A 325 -10.45 17.18 32.40
CA ASP A 325 -9.23 16.90 31.61
C ASP A 325 -9.53 15.91 30.46
N PRO A 326 -8.67 15.85 29.45
CA PRO A 326 -8.90 15.00 28.28
C PRO A 326 -9.03 13.50 28.58
N TYR A 327 -8.40 12.98 29.64
CA TYR A 327 -8.48 11.56 30.00
C TYR A 327 -9.82 11.24 30.64
N ALA A 328 -10.31 12.11 31.55
CA ALA A 328 -11.61 11.97 32.17
C ALA A 328 -12.74 12.01 31.12
N VAL A 329 -12.66 12.92 30.15
CA VAL A 329 -13.60 12.98 29.01
C VAL A 329 -13.54 11.69 28.19
N ALA A 330 -12.36 11.19 27.85
CA ALA A 330 -12.23 9.96 27.08
C ALA A 330 -12.82 8.75 27.82
N GLU A 331 -12.64 8.66 29.12
CA GLU A 331 -13.26 7.60 29.95
C GLU A 331 -14.79 7.75 29.99
N GLU A 332 -15.32 8.96 30.16
CA GLU A 332 -16.76 9.20 30.17
C GLU A 332 -17.43 8.82 28.84
N VAL A 333 -16.80 9.18 27.70
CA VAL A 333 -17.33 8.89 26.37
C VAL A 333 -17.27 7.38 26.05
N ILE A 334 -16.23 6.65 26.53
CA ILE A 334 -16.08 5.23 26.24
C ILE A 334 -16.84 4.31 27.23
N ALA A 335 -17.20 4.78 28.41
CA ALA A 335 -17.88 3.99 29.45
C ALA A 335 -19.15 3.26 28.96
N PRO A 336 -20.08 3.91 28.22
CA PRO A 336 -21.28 3.23 27.71
C PRO A 336 -20.95 2.07 26.75
N ILE A 337 -19.85 2.18 25.98
CA ILE A 337 -19.43 1.14 25.06
C ILE A 337 -18.87 -0.06 25.84
N ARG A 338 -18.07 0.18 26.88
CA ARG A 338 -17.58 -0.89 27.77
C ARG A 338 -18.69 -1.64 28.46
N GLU A 339 -19.68 -0.93 28.99
CA GLU A 339 -20.87 -1.56 29.62
C GLU A 339 -21.60 -2.50 28.65
N GLN A 340 -21.74 -2.12 27.39
CA GLN A 340 -22.39 -2.96 26.37
C GLN A 340 -21.55 -4.20 26.00
N LEU A 341 -20.20 -4.12 26.12
CA LEU A 341 -19.29 -5.24 25.87
C LEU A 341 -19.12 -6.17 27.09
N GLY A 342 -19.65 -5.78 28.28
CA GLY A 342 -19.60 -6.59 29.49
C GLY A 342 -18.25 -6.52 30.24
N GLU A 343 -17.51 -5.43 30.05
CA GLU A 343 -16.26 -5.10 30.75
C GLU A 343 -16.52 -4.10 31.90
#